data_0dfd6dcc26584535619e79389ef461e8
#
_entry.id   0dfd6dcc26584535619e79389ef461e8
#
_cell.length_a   1.000
_cell.length_b   1.000
_cell.length_c   1.000
_cell.angle_alpha   90.00
_cell.angle_beta   90.00
_cell.angle_gamma   90.00
#
_symmetry.space_group_name_H-M   'P 1'
#
loop_
_entity.id
_entity.type
_entity.pdbx_description
1 polymer ?
#
loop_
_entity_poly.entity_id
_entity_poly.type
_entity_poly.pdbx_seq_one_letter_code
_entity_poly.pdbx_strand_id
1 'polypeptide(L)'
;MRLSRILGYFAQEHEILEGERTVFENMKSAAPDLDDTRVRTILGSFLFSGDDVDKPAGVLSGGEKTRLSLATLVASSANVLLLDE
;
A
#
# COMPACT_ATOMS: atom_id res chain seq x y z
N MET A 1 7.26 -2.64 -20.30
CA MET A 1 6.19 -3.50 -20.15
C MET A 1 5.71 -3.61 -18.75
N ARG A 2 6.36 -4.45 -17.94
CA ARG A 2 5.91 -4.61 -16.57
C ARG A 2 6.01 -3.33 -15.78
N LEU A 3 7.09 -2.61 -16.01
CA LEU A 3 7.30 -1.34 -15.31
C LEU A 3 6.21 -0.32 -15.66
N SER A 4 5.81 -0.27 -16.91
CA SER A 4 4.73 0.64 -17.33
C SER A 4 3.43 0.30 -16.65
N ARG A 5 3.13 -0.99 -16.52
CA ARG A 5 1.94 -1.43 -15.85
C ARG A 5 1.93 -1.02 -14.41
N ILE A 6 3.05 -1.17 -13.73
CA ILE A 6 3.16 -0.82 -12.32
C ILE A 6 2.96 0.67 -12.14
N LEU A 7 3.56 1.47 -13.00
CA LEU A 7 3.41 2.91 -12.90
C LEU A 7 1.98 3.36 -13.18
N GLY A 8 1.32 2.71 -14.14
CA GLY A 8 -0.06 3.03 -14.42
C GLY A 8 -0.97 2.66 -13.26
N TYR A 9 -0.70 1.51 -12.67
CA TYR A 9 -1.47 1.07 -11.52
C TYR A 9 -1.28 2.01 -10.34
N PHE A 10 -0.05 2.46 -10.13
CA PHE A 10 0.25 3.40 -9.06
C PHE A 10 -0.56 4.69 -9.22
N ALA A 11 -0.65 5.20 -10.44
CA ALA A 11 -1.40 6.42 -10.68
C ALA A 11 -2.86 6.26 -10.28
N GLN A 12 -3.44 5.10 -10.55
CA GLN A 12 -4.80 4.84 -10.17
C GLN A 12 -4.95 4.69 -8.67
N GLU A 13 -4.04 3.93 -8.06
CA GLU A 13 -4.11 3.68 -6.62
C GLU A 13 -3.94 4.96 -5.83
N HIS A 14 -3.11 5.86 -6.31
CA HIS A 14 -2.87 7.11 -5.62
C HIS A 14 -4.17 7.89 -5.47
N GLU A 15 -5.06 7.77 -6.44
CA GLU A 15 -6.32 8.51 -6.44
C GLU A 15 -7.41 7.84 -5.62
N ILE A 16 -7.22 6.57 -5.25
CA ILE A 16 -8.28 5.83 -4.58
C ILE A 16 -7.94 5.35 -3.19
N LEU A 17 -7.01 6.03 -2.53
CA LEU A 17 -6.82 5.78 -1.11
C LEU A 17 -8.11 6.14 -0.39
N GLU A 18 -8.64 5.19 0.38
CA GLU A 18 -9.90 5.39 1.06
C GLU A 18 -9.65 5.91 2.46
N GLY A 19 -10.05 7.16 2.69
CA GLY A 19 -9.78 7.83 3.95
C GLY A 19 -10.45 7.18 5.15
N GLU A 20 -11.59 6.52 4.93
CA GLU A 20 -12.32 5.90 6.03
C GLU A 20 -11.75 4.54 6.41
N ARG A 21 -10.92 3.96 5.54
CA ARG A 21 -10.32 2.67 5.83
C ARG A 21 -8.95 2.88 6.45
N THR A 22 -8.52 1.89 7.22
CA THR A 22 -7.23 2.01 7.90
C THR A 22 -6.08 1.89 6.91
N VAL A 23 -4.89 2.27 7.39
CA VAL A 23 -3.66 2.10 6.63
C VAL A 23 -3.51 0.64 6.21
N PHE A 24 -3.73 -0.29 7.15
CA PHE A 24 -3.62 -1.71 6.86
C PHE A 24 -4.63 -2.14 5.80
N GLU A 25 -5.87 -1.68 5.92
CA GLU A 25 -6.91 -2.07 4.98
C GLU A 25 -6.61 -1.55 3.57
N ASN A 26 -6.08 -0.35 3.46
CA ASN A 26 -5.69 0.16 2.16
C ASN A 26 -4.61 -0.71 1.53
N MET A 27 -3.66 -1.17 2.33
CA MET A 27 -2.61 -2.06 1.85
C MET A 27 -3.17 -3.40 1.39
N LYS A 28 -4.07 -3.99 2.17
CA LYS A 28 -4.66 -5.26 1.81
C LYS A 28 -5.49 -5.16 0.53
N SER A 29 -6.15 -4.03 0.33
CA SER A 29 -6.89 -3.80 -0.92
C SER A 29 -5.95 -3.77 -2.12
N ALA A 30 -4.77 -3.20 -1.94
CA ALA A 30 -3.80 -3.10 -3.04
C ALA A 30 -3.13 -4.45 -3.33
N ALA A 31 -3.01 -5.30 -2.34
CA ALA A 31 -2.30 -6.57 -2.51
C ALA A 31 -2.99 -7.66 -1.68
N PRO A 32 -4.16 -8.10 -2.11
CA PRO A 32 -4.95 -9.05 -1.32
C PRO A 32 -4.31 -10.41 -1.15
N ASP A 33 -3.36 -10.77 -2.02
CA ASP A 33 -2.70 -12.07 -1.93
C ASP A 33 -1.54 -12.10 -0.96
N LEU A 34 -1.07 -10.94 -0.50
CA LEU A 34 -0.01 -10.91 0.49
C LEU A 34 -0.57 -11.20 1.87
N ASP A 35 0.18 -11.97 2.66
CA ASP A 35 -0.27 -12.26 4.01
C ASP A 35 -0.06 -11.04 4.91
N ASP A 36 -0.67 -11.07 6.08
CA ASP A 36 -0.64 -9.93 6.99
C ASP A 36 0.77 -9.59 7.45
N THR A 37 1.61 -10.62 7.63
CA THR A 37 2.98 -10.40 8.06
C THR A 37 3.75 -9.58 7.03
N ARG A 38 3.60 -9.94 5.76
CA ARG A 38 4.27 -9.20 4.69
C ARG A 38 3.74 -7.79 4.56
N VAL A 39 2.43 -7.62 4.69
CA VAL A 39 1.83 -6.29 4.64
C VAL A 39 2.43 -5.42 5.75
N ARG A 40 2.51 -5.95 6.96
CA ARG A 40 3.06 -5.18 8.08
C ARG A 40 4.53 -4.89 7.90
N THR A 41 5.27 -5.83 7.30
CA THR A 41 6.69 -5.63 7.03
C THR A 41 6.90 -4.48 6.05
N ILE A 42 6.10 -4.46 4.98
CA ILE A 42 6.20 -3.38 4.00
C ILE A 42 5.83 -2.05 4.65
N LEU A 43 4.75 -2.02 5.41
CA LEU A 43 4.35 -0.80 6.09
C LEU A 43 5.43 -0.29 7.04
N GLY A 44 6.09 -1.21 7.75
CA GLY A 44 7.18 -0.83 8.63
C GLY A 44 8.32 -0.18 7.87
N SER A 45 8.60 -0.66 6.66
CA SER A 45 9.63 -0.07 5.81
C SER A 45 9.29 1.36 5.43
N PHE A 46 8.03 1.72 5.47
CA PHE A 46 7.57 3.06 5.16
C PHE A 46 7.19 3.83 6.43
N LEU A 47 7.69 3.38 7.57
CA LEU A 47 7.55 4.07 8.85
C LEU A 47 6.14 4.01 9.44
N PHE A 48 5.36 3.04 9.04
CA PHE A 48 4.07 2.76 9.65
C PHE A 48 4.21 1.50 10.50
N SER A 49 4.16 1.63 11.80
CA SER A 49 4.29 0.48 12.67
C SER A 49 3.43 0.67 13.91
N GLY A 50 3.23 -0.42 14.65
CA GLY A 50 2.43 -0.38 15.85
C GLY A 50 1.03 0.09 15.54
N ASP A 51 0.58 1.11 16.26
CA ASP A 51 -0.78 1.61 16.12
C ASP A 51 -1.01 2.37 14.81
N ASP A 52 0.07 2.74 14.12
CA ASP A 52 -0.09 3.49 12.88
C ASP A 52 -0.89 2.74 11.84
N VAL A 53 -0.78 1.42 11.81
CA VAL A 53 -1.46 0.63 10.78
C VAL A 53 -2.97 0.60 10.98
N ASP A 54 -3.43 0.92 12.18
CA ASP A 54 -4.85 0.92 12.49
C ASP A 54 -5.50 2.30 12.36
N LYS A 55 -4.73 3.32 12.00
CA LYS A 55 -5.28 4.65 11.82
C LYS A 55 -6.02 4.74 10.50
N PRO A 56 -7.14 5.48 10.46
CA PRO A 56 -7.79 5.75 9.17
C PRO A 56 -6.84 6.55 8.29
N ALA A 57 -6.80 6.22 7.00
CA ALA A 57 -5.89 6.91 6.09
C ALA A 57 -6.20 8.40 6.01
N GLY A 58 -7.44 8.77 6.24
CA GLY A 58 -7.85 10.17 6.13
C GLY A 58 -7.22 11.09 7.16
N VAL A 59 -6.77 10.55 8.31
CA VAL A 59 -6.17 11.40 9.35
C VAL A 59 -4.67 11.57 9.16
N LEU A 60 -4.09 10.94 8.17
CA LEU A 60 -2.67 11.04 7.91
C LEU A 60 -2.32 12.43 7.36
N SER A 61 -1.08 12.88 7.65
CA SER A 61 -0.57 14.09 7.02
C SER A 61 -0.34 13.84 5.53
N GLY A 62 -0.09 14.93 4.78
CA GLY A 62 0.18 14.79 3.35
C GLY A 62 1.38 13.90 3.07
N GLY A 63 2.45 14.07 3.83
CA GLY A 63 3.65 13.23 3.67
C GLY A 63 3.37 11.78 4.01
N GLU A 64 2.56 11.55 5.04
CA GLU A 64 2.20 10.19 5.41
C GLU A 64 1.33 9.54 4.34
N LYS A 65 0.40 10.29 3.75
CA LYS A 65 -0.40 9.77 2.66
C LYS A 65 0.46 9.39 1.46
N THR A 66 1.46 10.21 1.16
CA THR A 66 2.38 9.92 0.08
C THR A 66 3.15 8.63 0.37
N ARG A 67 3.63 8.47 1.60
CA ARG A 67 4.31 7.24 1.99
C ARG A 67 3.40 6.04 1.86
N LEU A 68 2.14 6.18 2.25
CA LEU A 68 1.20 5.08 2.12
C LEU A 68 0.97 4.73 0.65
N SER A 69 0.85 5.73 -0.21
CA SER A 69 0.69 5.48 -1.64
C SER A 69 1.88 4.70 -2.19
N LEU A 70 3.09 5.08 -1.78
CA LEU A 70 4.30 4.37 -2.21
C LEU A 70 4.31 2.94 -1.66
N ALA A 71 3.86 2.76 -0.43
CA ALA A 71 3.80 1.44 0.16
C ALA A 71 2.82 0.54 -0.60
N THR A 72 1.68 1.09 -1.00
CA THR A 72 0.72 0.31 -1.78
C THR A 72 1.30 -0.08 -3.14
N LEU A 73 2.08 0.81 -3.73
CA LEU A 73 2.76 0.50 -4.99
C LEU A 73 3.73 -0.67 -4.81
N VAL A 74 4.53 -0.62 -3.76
CA VAL A 74 5.49 -1.68 -3.48
C VAL A 74 4.76 -3.01 -3.24
N ALA A 75 3.68 -2.97 -2.48
CA ALA A 75 2.90 -4.16 -2.18
C ALA A 75 2.29 -4.73 -3.47
N SER A 76 1.76 -3.87 -4.32
CA SER A 76 1.18 -4.30 -5.59
C SER A 76 2.24 -4.91 -6.49
N SER A 77 3.43 -4.32 -6.51
CA SER A 77 4.53 -4.84 -7.31
C SER A 77 4.94 -6.23 -6.84
N ALA A 78 5.04 -6.41 -5.53
CA ALA A 78 5.40 -7.71 -4.96
C ALA A 78 4.34 -8.74 -5.32
N ASN A 79 3.07 -8.35 -5.25
CA ASN A 79 1.97 -9.24 -5.58
C ASN A 79 2.04 -9.68 -7.04
N VAL A 80 2.30 -8.73 -7.93
CA VAL A 80 2.42 -9.02 -9.36
C VAL A 80 3.60 -9.95 -9.63
N LEU A 81 4.73 -9.69 -8.98
CA LEU A 81 5.91 -10.54 -9.17
C LEU A 81 5.66 -11.96 -8.70
N LEU A 82 4.92 -12.13 -7.60
CA LEU A 82 4.59 -13.46 -7.12
C LEU A 82 3.70 -14.19 -8.12
N LEU A 83 2.76 -13.48 -8.72
CA LEU A 83 1.87 -14.09 -9.69
C LEU A 83 2.58 -14.47 -10.98
N ASP A 84 3.65 -13.78 -11.30
CA ASP A 84 4.42 -14.05 -12.51
C ASP A 84 5.32 -15.25 -12.38
N GLU A 85 5.52 -15.71 -11.19
CA GLU A 85 6.32 -16.89 -10.99
C GLU A 85 5.57 -18.13 -11.47
#